data_e17d80d9dc02fd6ad2aed13dd83289a9
#
_entry.id   e17d80d9dc02fd6ad2aed13dd83289a9
#
_cell.length_a   1.000
_cell.length_b   1.000
_cell.length_c   1.000
_cell.angle_alpha   90.00
_cell.angle_beta   90.00
_cell.angle_gamma   90.00
#
_symmetry.space_group_name_H-M   'P 1'
#
loop_
_entity.id
_entity.type
_entity.pdbx_description
1 polymer ?
#
loop_
_entity_poly.entity_id
_entity_poly.type
_entity_poly.pdbx_seq_one_letter_code
_entity_poly.pdbx_strand_id
1 'polypeptide(L)'
;MRSPAADAMAGARNSDAVALTISGARRALAESFRAAGLDSPELDARILVGHALGLDQAALATAGARVLDCAERDAINELAHRRLAREPVARIIGSKEFWSLKLALSPATLVPRPETETVVEAALTALVARGPRLRVRRIADLGTGSGALLLALMTELPGVFGIGTDTSVCALAVARANAQRLGATPVAFIACDMAAALAGPFDLVVSNPPYVRSGDIDALAPEVRDFDPRLALDGGRDGLDCYRAIAAAVPALLAFDGVLVVELGASLAPAVAALLSAAGLALQPPRTDLSGEPRALAATRRQ
;
A
#
# COMPACT_ATOMS: atom_id res chain seq x y z
N MET A 1 4.09 -23.19 -26.36
CA MET A 1 5.21 -23.78 -25.59
C MET A 1 4.71 -23.98 -24.15
N ARG A 2 4.66 -25.20 -23.66
CA ARG A 2 4.19 -25.48 -22.27
C ARG A 2 5.29 -25.10 -21.28
N SER A 3 4.91 -24.42 -20.19
CA SER A 3 5.84 -23.98 -19.14
C SER A 3 6.45 -25.19 -18.41
N PRO A 4 7.76 -25.16 -18.06
CA PRO A 4 8.44 -26.27 -17.36
C PRO A 4 7.84 -26.61 -15.99
N ALA A 5 7.11 -25.67 -15.36
CA ALA A 5 6.44 -25.89 -14.07
C ALA A 5 5.22 -26.84 -14.18
N ALA A 6 4.56 -26.92 -15.34
CA ALA A 6 3.45 -27.84 -15.55
C ALA A 6 3.95 -29.29 -15.68
N ASP A 7 5.15 -29.50 -16.20
CA ASP A 7 5.74 -30.86 -16.36
C ASP A 7 6.31 -31.43 -15.07
N ALA A 8 6.78 -30.59 -14.14
CA ALA A 8 7.31 -31.07 -12.86
C ALA A 8 6.25 -31.70 -11.94
N MET A 9 4.99 -31.29 -12.08
CA MET A 9 3.86 -31.86 -11.30
C MET A 9 3.08 -32.92 -12.09
N ALA A 10 3.19 -32.94 -13.43
CA ALA A 10 2.54 -33.95 -14.29
C ALA A 10 3.30 -35.28 -14.31
N GLY A 11 4.59 -35.33 -14.00
CA GLY A 11 5.43 -36.51 -13.96
C GLY A 11 5.14 -37.54 -12.84
N ALA A 12 4.25 -37.21 -11.90
CA ALA A 12 3.90 -38.06 -10.76
C ALA A 12 2.67 -38.96 -10.98
N ARG A 13 2.34 -39.32 -12.20
CA ARG A 13 1.16 -40.16 -12.48
C ARG A 13 1.39 -41.67 -12.49
N ASN A 14 2.54 -42.14 -12.08
CA ASN A 14 2.69 -43.60 -11.88
C ASN A 14 3.78 -43.94 -10.88
N SER A 15 3.42 -44.78 -9.91
CA SER A 15 4.15 -45.42 -8.81
C SER A 15 4.28 -44.59 -7.53
N ASP A 16 3.66 -45.05 -6.45
CA ASP A 16 3.79 -44.64 -5.05
C ASP A 16 3.71 -43.10 -4.85
N ALA A 17 2.54 -42.55 -5.06
CA ALA A 17 2.27 -41.14 -4.80
C ALA A 17 2.43 -40.88 -3.28
N VAL A 18 3.66 -40.54 -2.86
CA VAL A 18 3.88 -39.96 -1.52
C VAL A 18 2.85 -38.87 -1.34
N ALA A 19 1.94 -39.09 -0.39
CA ALA A 19 0.84 -38.17 -0.15
C ALA A 19 1.41 -36.78 0.13
N LEU A 20 1.08 -35.79 -0.72
CA LEU A 20 1.60 -34.45 -0.61
C LEU A 20 1.03 -33.79 0.65
N THR A 21 1.91 -33.50 1.61
CA THR A 21 1.54 -32.81 2.85
C THR A 21 1.59 -31.29 2.66
N ILE A 22 0.98 -30.54 3.60
CA ILE A 22 1.07 -29.06 3.64
C ILE A 22 2.53 -28.60 3.63
N SER A 23 3.39 -29.19 4.47
CA SER A 23 4.82 -28.86 4.50
C SER A 23 5.53 -29.19 3.18
N GLY A 24 5.14 -30.31 2.54
CA GLY A 24 5.66 -30.70 1.22
C GLY A 24 5.26 -29.68 0.14
N ALA A 25 3.99 -29.28 0.08
CA ALA A 25 3.51 -28.28 -0.86
C ALA A 25 4.21 -26.92 -0.67
N ARG A 26 4.34 -26.44 0.57
CA ARG A 26 5.06 -25.19 0.87
C ARG A 26 6.50 -25.22 0.39
N ARG A 27 7.21 -26.34 0.59
CA ARG A 27 8.60 -26.50 0.16
C ARG A 27 8.69 -26.46 -1.37
N ALA A 28 7.86 -27.26 -2.05
CA ALA A 28 7.83 -27.31 -3.51
C ALA A 28 7.51 -25.95 -4.14
N LEU A 29 6.55 -25.20 -3.58
CA LEU A 29 6.25 -23.83 -4.02
C LEU A 29 7.45 -22.91 -3.82
N ALA A 30 8.05 -22.91 -2.64
CA ALA A 30 9.21 -22.06 -2.36
C ALA A 30 10.38 -22.35 -3.31
N GLU A 31 10.61 -23.60 -3.65
CA GLU A 31 11.62 -24.00 -4.64
C GLU A 31 11.28 -23.46 -6.04
N SER A 32 10.01 -23.60 -6.48
CA SER A 32 9.55 -23.06 -7.77
C SER A 32 9.66 -21.53 -7.83
N PHE A 33 9.29 -20.83 -6.77
CA PHE A 33 9.37 -19.38 -6.67
C PHE A 33 10.83 -18.89 -6.66
N ARG A 34 11.71 -19.59 -5.96
CA ARG A 34 13.15 -19.30 -5.97
C ARG A 34 13.75 -19.49 -7.35
N ALA A 35 13.39 -20.57 -8.03
CA ALA A 35 13.85 -20.85 -9.41
C ALA A 35 13.35 -19.77 -10.40
N ALA A 36 12.19 -19.16 -10.15
CA ALA A 36 11.63 -18.04 -10.92
C ALA A 36 12.20 -16.67 -10.52
N GLY A 37 13.14 -16.59 -9.58
CA GLY A 37 13.76 -15.36 -9.13
C GLY A 37 12.82 -14.43 -8.36
N LEU A 38 11.90 -14.98 -7.57
CA LEU A 38 11.05 -14.17 -6.67
C LEU A 38 11.81 -13.87 -5.37
N ASP A 39 11.64 -12.63 -4.85
CA ASP A 39 12.45 -12.10 -3.74
C ASP A 39 12.20 -12.81 -2.39
N SER A 40 10.98 -13.29 -2.14
CA SER A 40 10.58 -13.85 -0.84
C SER A 40 9.87 -15.20 -0.99
N PRO A 41 10.52 -16.22 -1.60
CA PRO A 41 9.86 -17.44 -2.03
C PRO A 41 9.22 -18.25 -0.88
N GLU A 42 9.86 -18.30 0.30
CA GLU A 42 9.35 -19.03 1.47
C GLU A 42 8.15 -18.33 2.09
N LEU A 43 8.19 -16.99 2.16
CA LEU A 43 7.11 -16.17 2.68
C LEU A 43 5.90 -16.26 1.75
N ASP A 44 6.11 -16.10 0.45
CA ASP A 44 5.07 -16.18 -0.56
C ASP A 44 4.39 -17.55 -0.54
N ALA A 45 5.16 -18.64 -0.55
CA ALA A 45 4.64 -20.00 -0.46
C ALA A 45 3.82 -20.23 0.82
N ARG A 46 4.29 -19.72 1.97
CA ARG A 46 3.59 -19.84 3.24
C ARG A 46 2.23 -19.10 3.21
N ILE A 47 2.22 -17.88 2.72
CA ILE A 47 1.01 -17.05 2.66
C ILE A 47 -0.01 -17.69 1.70
N LEU A 48 0.42 -18.08 0.51
CA LEU A 48 -0.48 -18.63 -0.51
C LEU A 48 -1.07 -19.98 -0.10
N VAL A 49 -0.27 -20.89 0.48
CA VAL A 49 -0.78 -22.16 1.00
C VAL A 49 -1.75 -21.93 2.16
N GLY A 50 -1.43 -21.02 3.10
CA GLY A 50 -2.35 -20.65 4.18
C GLY A 50 -3.66 -20.10 3.64
N HIS A 51 -3.60 -19.20 2.64
CA HIS A 51 -4.78 -18.63 2.01
C HIS A 51 -5.65 -19.68 1.30
N ALA A 52 -5.02 -20.58 0.51
CA ALA A 52 -5.75 -21.63 -0.21
C ALA A 52 -6.50 -22.58 0.74
N LEU A 53 -5.92 -22.84 1.91
CA LEU A 53 -6.46 -23.75 2.91
C LEU A 53 -7.35 -23.08 3.97
N GLY A 54 -7.48 -21.75 3.95
CA GLY A 54 -8.19 -21.00 4.99
C GLY A 54 -7.54 -21.10 6.37
N LEU A 55 -6.23 -21.36 6.45
CA LEU A 55 -5.47 -21.51 7.67
C LEU A 55 -4.71 -20.23 8.01
N ASP A 56 -4.78 -19.82 9.27
CA ASP A 56 -3.91 -18.78 9.81
C ASP A 56 -2.48 -19.30 10.01
N GLN A 57 -1.56 -18.43 10.41
CA GLN A 57 -0.14 -18.79 10.57
C GLN A 57 0.07 -19.86 11.65
N ALA A 58 -0.68 -19.83 12.75
CA ALA A 58 -0.53 -20.79 13.85
C ALA A 58 -1.07 -22.17 13.44
N ALA A 59 -2.25 -22.21 12.82
CA ALA A 59 -2.84 -23.44 12.30
C ALA A 59 -1.97 -24.04 11.19
N LEU A 60 -1.42 -23.22 10.29
CA LEU A 60 -0.53 -23.68 9.23
C LEU A 60 0.78 -24.28 9.78
N ALA A 61 1.31 -23.76 10.89
CA ALA A 61 2.52 -24.27 11.52
C ALA A 61 2.30 -25.65 12.16
N THR A 62 1.13 -25.89 12.75
CA THR A 62 0.80 -27.15 13.42
C THR A 62 0.29 -28.23 12.47
N ALA A 63 -0.34 -27.85 11.35
CA ALA A 63 -0.94 -28.78 10.39
C ALA A 63 0.03 -29.31 9.33
N GLY A 64 1.34 -29.08 9.47
CA GLY A 64 2.33 -29.38 8.42
C GLY A 64 2.36 -30.82 7.88
N ALA A 65 2.03 -31.81 8.73
CA ALA A 65 1.99 -33.23 8.36
C ALA A 65 0.65 -33.65 7.71
N ARG A 66 -0.37 -32.80 7.72
CA ARG A 66 -1.68 -33.08 7.10
C ARG A 66 -1.53 -33.26 5.60
N VAL A 67 -2.12 -34.32 5.08
CA VAL A 67 -2.16 -34.61 3.65
C VAL A 67 -3.21 -33.71 2.98
N LEU A 68 -2.87 -33.18 1.83
CA LEU A 68 -3.75 -32.35 0.99
C LEU A 68 -4.66 -33.26 0.13
N ASP A 69 -5.93 -32.91 0.04
CA ASP A 69 -6.82 -33.50 -0.94
C ASP A 69 -6.61 -32.91 -2.36
N CYS A 70 -7.36 -33.42 -3.35
CA CYS A 70 -7.21 -32.98 -4.73
C CYS A 70 -7.62 -31.52 -4.92
N ALA A 71 -8.74 -31.09 -4.31
CA ALA A 71 -9.25 -29.72 -4.44
C ALA A 71 -8.31 -28.69 -3.80
N GLU A 72 -7.72 -29.03 -2.65
CA GLU A 72 -6.72 -28.19 -1.98
C GLU A 72 -5.46 -28.03 -2.83
N ARG A 73 -5.00 -29.12 -3.46
CA ARG A 73 -3.84 -29.06 -4.37
C ARG A 73 -4.11 -28.18 -5.59
N ASP A 74 -5.31 -28.31 -6.17
CA ASP A 74 -5.69 -27.52 -7.33
C ASP A 74 -5.78 -26.02 -6.97
N ALA A 75 -6.36 -25.71 -5.82
CA ALA A 75 -6.42 -24.32 -5.32
C ALA A 75 -5.02 -23.73 -5.08
N ILE A 76 -4.11 -24.50 -4.48
CA ILE A 76 -2.72 -24.06 -4.26
C ILE A 76 -2.01 -23.84 -5.61
N ASN A 77 -2.20 -24.74 -6.58
CA ASN A 77 -1.56 -24.61 -7.90
C ASN A 77 -2.07 -23.38 -8.66
N GLU A 78 -3.35 -23.09 -8.59
CA GLU A 78 -3.94 -21.87 -9.21
C GLU A 78 -3.27 -20.59 -8.67
N LEU A 79 -3.15 -20.47 -7.34
CA LEU A 79 -2.47 -19.32 -6.73
C LEU A 79 -0.98 -19.28 -7.08
N ALA A 80 -0.33 -20.45 -7.17
CA ALA A 80 1.07 -20.56 -7.57
C ALA A 80 1.29 -20.06 -9.00
N HIS A 81 0.42 -20.42 -9.95
CA HIS A 81 0.50 -19.96 -11.33
C HIS A 81 0.39 -18.43 -11.42
N ARG A 82 -0.54 -17.81 -10.69
CA ARG A 82 -0.67 -16.36 -10.61
C ARG A 82 0.61 -15.70 -10.08
N ARG A 83 1.20 -16.24 -9.02
CA ARG A 83 2.45 -15.72 -8.46
C ARG A 83 3.64 -15.88 -9.42
N LEU A 84 3.74 -17.00 -10.11
CA LEU A 84 4.77 -17.24 -11.13
C LEU A 84 4.60 -16.31 -12.35
N ALA A 85 3.36 -15.86 -12.64
CA ALA A 85 3.09 -14.80 -13.59
C ALA A 85 3.41 -13.40 -13.04
N ARG A 86 4.13 -13.30 -11.91
CA ARG A 86 4.57 -12.06 -11.22
C ARG A 86 3.45 -11.29 -10.53
N GLU A 87 2.22 -11.84 -10.42
CA GLU A 87 1.18 -11.18 -9.65
C GLU A 87 1.57 -11.09 -8.16
N PRO A 88 1.50 -9.89 -7.52
CA PRO A 88 1.84 -9.74 -6.11
C PRO A 88 0.95 -10.59 -5.20
N VAL A 89 1.52 -11.19 -4.16
CA VAL A 89 0.77 -11.99 -3.18
C VAL A 89 -0.44 -11.23 -2.63
N ALA A 90 -0.27 -9.95 -2.31
CA ALA A 90 -1.37 -9.11 -1.81
C ALA A 90 -2.53 -8.99 -2.79
N ARG A 91 -2.26 -9.00 -4.11
CA ARG A 91 -3.29 -9.02 -5.17
C ARG A 91 -3.97 -10.38 -5.25
N ILE A 92 -3.18 -11.45 -5.18
CA ILE A 92 -3.68 -12.83 -5.22
C ILE A 92 -4.66 -13.09 -4.08
N ILE A 93 -4.31 -12.67 -2.85
CA ILE A 93 -5.16 -12.86 -1.66
C ILE A 93 -6.20 -11.75 -1.46
N GLY A 94 -6.15 -10.68 -2.27
CA GLY A 94 -7.11 -9.56 -2.24
C GLY A 94 -7.00 -8.67 -1.01
N SER A 95 -5.92 -8.76 -0.23
CA SER A 95 -5.74 -7.93 0.96
C SER A 95 -4.27 -7.72 1.30
N LYS A 96 -3.99 -6.61 2.04
CA LYS A 96 -2.67 -6.26 2.58
C LYS A 96 -2.81 -5.75 4.00
N GLU A 97 -1.90 -6.13 4.87
CA GLU A 97 -1.75 -5.51 6.18
C GLU A 97 -0.94 -4.21 6.03
N PHE A 98 -1.43 -3.14 6.65
CA PHE A 98 -0.78 -1.84 6.74
C PHE A 98 -1.15 -1.23 8.09
N TRP A 99 -0.17 -0.82 8.87
CA TRP A 99 -0.37 -0.29 10.23
C TRP A 99 -1.25 -1.20 11.10
N SER A 100 -0.99 -2.50 11.07
CA SER A 100 -1.79 -3.56 11.71
C SER A 100 -3.26 -3.65 11.26
N LEU A 101 -3.66 -2.90 10.22
CA LEU A 101 -5.00 -2.96 9.64
C LEU A 101 -5.01 -3.88 8.42
N LYS A 102 -5.89 -4.87 8.40
CA LYS A 102 -6.09 -5.70 7.20
C LYS A 102 -6.99 -4.96 6.20
N LEU A 103 -6.39 -4.44 5.14
CA LEU A 103 -7.09 -3.68 4.09
C LEU A 103 -7.42 -4.57 2.89
N ALA A 104 -8.65 -4.51 2.41
CA ALA A 104 -9.02 -5.09 1.13
C ALA A 104 -8.41 -4.28 -0.01
N LEU A 105 -8.05 -4.97 -1.08
CA LEU A 105 -7.49 -4.39 -2.29
C LEU A 105 -8.35 -4.72 -3.51
N SER A 106 -8.24 -3.91 -4.54
CA SER A 106 -8.78 -4.19 -5.87
C SER A 106 -7.77 -3.75 -6.94
N PRO A 107 -7.94 -4.11 -8.20
CA PRO A 107 -7.09 -3.61 -9.30
C PRO A 107 -7.04 -2.07 -9.40
N ALA A 108 -8.01 -1.36 -8.80
CA ALA A 108 -8.09 0.10 -8.83
C ALA A 108 -7.26 0.78 -7.73
N THR A 109 -6.67 0.04 -6.79
CA THR A 109 -5.91 0.63 -5.67
C THR A 109 -4.44 0.24 -5.74
N LEU A 110 -3.53 1.13 -5.37
CA LEU A 110 -2.13 0.76 -5.11
C LEU A 110 -2.07 -0.26 -3.97
N VAL A 111 -1.15 -1.23 -4.06
CA VAL A 111 -0.83 -2.09 -2.91
C VAL A 111 -0.06 -1.25 -1.89
N PRO A 112 -0.56 -1.05 -0.65
CA PRO A 112 0.16 -0.27 0.36
C PRO A 112 1.56 -0.82 0.62
N ARG A 113 2.56 0.07 0.61
CA ARG A 113 3.96 -0.28 0.80
C ARG A 113 4.34 -0.12 2.28
N PRO A 114 5.23 -0.98 2.83
CA PRO A 114 5.70 -0.83 4.21
C PRO A 114 6.33 0.55 4.48
N GLU A 115 7.07 1.09 3.49
CA GLU A 115 7.75 2.38 3.59
C GLU A 115 6.76 3.55 3.78
N THR A 116 5.52 3.40 3.31
CA THR A 116 4.45 4.39 3.48
C THR A 116 4.04 4.56 4.95
N GLU A 117 4.31 3.57 5.82
CA GLU A 117 4.10 3.71 7.28
C GLU A 117 4.94 4.86 7.88
N THR A 118 6.08 5.20 7.26
CA THR A 118 6.89 6.37 7.63
C THR A 118 6.09 7.69 7.54
N VAL A 119 5.10 7.78 6.63
CA VAL A 119 4.21 8.95 6.52
C VAL A 119 3.29 9.05 7.74
N VAL A 120 2.74 7.93 8.22
CA VAL A 120 1.93 7.88 9.45
C VAL A 120 2.76 8.32 10.65
N GLU A 121 3.95 7.76 10.82
CA GLU A 121 4.87 8.12 11.90
C GLU A 121 5.28 9.60 11.84
N ALA A 122 5.58 10.13 10.65
CA ALA A 122 5.92 11.54 10.47
C ALA A 122 4.76 12.45 10.85
N ALA A 123 3.52 12.08 10.47
CA ALA A 123 2.32 12.83 10.80
C ALA A 123 2.08 12.87 12.32
N LEU A 124 2.13 11.72 12.98
CA LEU A 124 1.96 11.64 14.43
C LEU A 124 3.05 12.42 15.18
N THR A 125 4.31 12.30 14.75
CA THR A 125 5.43 13.03 15.33
C THR A 125 5.27 14.56 15.18
N ALA A 126 4.88 15.02 13.98
CA ALA A 126 4.68 16.43 13.71
C ALA A 126 3.50 17.01 14.52
N LEU A 127 2.42 16.25 14.72
CA LEU A 127 1.30 16.65 15.57
C LEU A 127 1.69 16.75 17.04
N VAL A 128 2.46 15.79 17.57
CA VAL A 128 2.96 15.83 18.95
C VAL A 128 3.85 17.05 19.18
N ALA A 129 4.71 17.40 18.22
CA ALA A 129 5.59 18.57 18.30
C ALA A 129 4.84 19.92 18.38
N ARG A 130 3.56 19.96 17.96
CA ARG A 130 2.68 21.15 18.09
C ARG A 130 2.14 21.35 19.50
N GLY A 131 2.34 20.39 20.38
CA GLY A 131 1.98 20.48 21.80
C GLY A 131 0.59 19.94 22.15
N PRO A 132 0.32 19.78 23.46
CA PRO A 132 -0.86 19.06 23.95
C PRO A 132 -2.20 19.78 23.76
N ARG A 133 -2.18 21.04 23.32
CA ARG A 133 -3.39 21.85 23.07
C ARG A 133 -3.98 21.61 21.67
N LEU A 134 -3.20 20.98 20.75
CA LEU A 134 -3.71 20.70 19.43
C LEU A 134 -4.71 19.54 19.49
N ARG A 135 -5.99 19.85 19.32
CA ARG A 135 -7.01 18.84 19.07
C ARG A 135 -7.16 18.67 17.57
N VAL A 136 -6.63 17.57 17.03
CA VAL A 136 -6.88 17.20 15.63
C VAL A 136 -8.37 16.89 15.48
N ARG A 137 -9.05 17.60 14.60
CA ARG A 137 -10.49 17.42 14.33
C ARG A 137 -10.76 16.95 12.92
N ARG A 138 -9.96 17.40 11.95
CA ARG A 138 -10.15 17.14 10.52
C ARG A 138 -8.86 16.74 9.85
N ILE A 139 -8.92 15.58 9.20
CA ILE A 139 -7.80 15.03 8.40
C ILE A 139 -8.24 14.91 6.95
N ALA A 140 -7.37 15.29 6.01
CA ALA A 140 -7.53 14.99 4.59
C ALA A 140 -6.40 14.08 4.11
N ASP A 141 -6.76 13.06 3.31
CA ASP A 141 -5.84 12.16 2.62
C ASP A 141 -6.06 12.32 1.10
N LEU A 142 -5.06 12.89 0.42
CA LEU A 142 -5.13 13.22 -1.00
C LEU A 142 -4.57 12.07 -1.83
N GLY A 143 -5.38 11.49 -2.71
CA GLY A 143 -5.05 10.25 -3.42
C GLY A 143 -5.14 9.03 -2.49
N THR A 144 -6.27 8.89 -1.79
CA THR A 144 -6.42 7.95 -0.66
C THR A 144 -6.31 6.48 -1.04
N GLY A 145 -6.52 6.12 -2.31
CA GLY A 145 -6.43 4.74 -2.79
C GLY A 145 -7.34 3.78 -2.02
N SER A 146 -6.76 2.83 -1.31
CA SER A 146 -7.47 1.88 -0.44
C SER A 146 -7.90 2.47 0.91
N GLY A 147 -7.55 3.73 1.20
CA GLY A 147 -7.75 4.37 2.49
C GLY A 147 -6.64 4.12 3.51
N ALA A 148 -5.51 3.57 3.09
CA ALA A 148 -4.47 3.08 4.00
C ALA A 148 -3.97 4.14 4.98
N LEU A 149 -3.51 5.30 4.50
CA LEU A 149 -3.03 6.40 5.35
C LEU A 149 -4.13 6.97 6.22
N LEU A 150 -5.29 7.26 5.63
CA LEU A 150 -6.40 7.86 6.35
C LEU A 150 -6.88 6.98 7.51
N LEU A 151 -7.09 5.69 7.23
CA LEU A 151 -7.62 4.75 8.24
C LEU A 151 -6.60 4.45 9.34
N ALA A 152 -5.30 4.36 8.99
CA ALA A 152 -4.23 4.24 9.97
C ALA A 152 -4.21 5.46 10.93
N LEU A 153 -4.26 6.67 10.38
CA LEU A 153 -4.29 7.89 11.18
C LEU A 153 -5.56 8.02 12.03
N MET A 154 -6.72 7.62 11.51
CA MET A 154 -7.97 7.62 12.29
C MET A 154 -7.94 6.62 13.45
N THR A 155 -7.19 5.53 13.35
CA THR A 155 -6.98 4.58 14.47
C THR A 155 -6.16 5.22 15.59
N GLU A 156 -5.13 5.99 15.24
CA GLU A 156 -4.25 6.67 16.21
C GLU A 156 -4.85 7.96 16.78
N LEU A 157 -5.80 8.56 16.09
CA LEU A 157 -6.39 9.87 16.42
C LEU A 157 -7.91 9.73 16.60
N PRO A 158 -8.39 9.22 17.74
CA PRO A 158 -9.81 8.95 17.95
C PRO A 158 -10.65 10.23 17.93
N GLY A 159 -11.81 10.16 17.28
CA GLY A 159 -12.79 11.24 17.22
C GLY A 159 -12.50 12.29 16.12
N VAL A 160 -11.55 12.04 15.23
CA VAL A 160 -11.31 12.91 14.07
C VAL A 160 -12.33 12.65 12.97
N PHE A 161 -12.63 13.67 12.16
CA PHE A 161 -13.36 13.55 10.91
C PHE A 161 -12.36 13.36 9.75
N GLY A 162 -12.39 12.21 9.10
CA GLY A 162 -11.53 11.88 7.97
C GLY A 162 -12.17 12.21 6.62
N ILE A 163 -11.40 12.75 5.68
CA ILE A 163 -11.80 12.90 4.27
C ILE A 163 -10.72 12.28 3.39
N GLY A 164 -11.09 11.27 2.59
CA GLY A 164 -10.24 10.73 1.53
C GLY A 164 -10.67 11.24 0.16
N THR A 165 -9.73 11.71 -0.65
CA THR A 165 -9.98 12.07 -2.04
C THR A 165 -9.25 11.12 -2.99
N ASP A 166 -9.82 10.87 -4.15
CA ASP A 166 -9.18 10.11 -5.22
C ASP A 166 -9.90 10.41 -6.53
N THR A 167 -9.20 10.34 -7.65
CA THR A 167 -9.82 10.46 -8.99
C THR A 167 -10.55 9.19 -9.37
N SER A 168 -10.17 8.03 -8.83
CA SER A 168 -10.77 6.73 -9.07
C SER A 168 -11.96 6.45 -8.15
N VAL A 169 -13.16 6.50 -8.68
CA VAL A 169 -14.39 6.12 -7.95
C VAL A 169 -14.31 4.67 -7.47
N CYS A 170 -13.64 3.80 -8.22
CA CYS A 170 -13.43 2.40 -7.82
C CYS A 170 -12.48 2.28 -6.61
N ALA A 171 -11.43 3.10 -6.53
CA ALA A 171 -10.56 3.16 -5.36
C ALA A 171 -11.34 3.66 -4.13
N LEU A 172 -12.15 4.72 -4.29
CA LEU A 172 -13.01 5.23 -3.21
C LEU A 172 -14.04 4.22 -2.72
N ALA A 173 -14.55 3.35 -3.60
CA ALA A 173 -15.43 2.25 -3.19
C ALA A 173 -14.70 1.26 -2.27
N VAL A 174 -13.44 0.93 -2.56
CA VAL A 174 -12.59 0.08 -1.72
C VAL A 174 -12.29 0.77 -0.38
N ALA A 175 -11.89 2.05 -0.40
CA ALA A 175 -11.62 2.81 0.82
C ALA A 175 -12.85 2.87 1.73
N ARG A 176 -14.04 3.08 1.16
CA ARG A 176 -15.31 3.07 1.91
C ARG A 176 -15.60 1.70 2.52
N ALA A 177 -15.40 0.62 1.77
CA ALA A 177 -15.58 -0.75 2.29
C ALA A 177 -14.58 -1.06 3.42
N ASN A 178 -13.32 -0.61 3.29
CA ASN A 178 -12.32 -0.73 4.35
C ASN A 178 -12.71 0.05 5.60
N ALA A 179 -13.15 1.31 5.44
CA ALA A 179 -13.60 2.14 6.56
C ALA A 179 -14.79 1.49 7.31
N GLN A 180 -15.78 0.99 6.58
CA GLN A 180 -16.94 0.28 7.16
C GLN A 180 -16.52 -0.95 7.95
N ARG A 181 -15.65 -1.79 7.36
CA ARG A 181 -15.17 -3.01 8.03
C ARG A 181 -14.37 -2.74 9.28
N LEU A 182 -13.62 -1.63 9.31
CA LEU A 182 -12.78 -1.22 10.44
C LEU A 182 -13.55 -0.35 11.46
N GLY A 183 -14.82 -0.02 11.19
CA GLY A 183 -15.60 0.85 12.05
C GLY A 183 -15.09 2.30 12.11
N ALA A 184 -14.31 2.73 11.11
CA ALA A 184 -13.76 4.09 11.06
C ALA A 184 -14.86 5.10 10.73
N THR A 185 -15.20 5.94 11.70
CA THR A 185 -16.26 6.95 11.58
C THR A 185 -15.99 8.11 12.54
N PRO A 186 -16.31 9.37 12.18
CA PRO A 186 -16.90 9.81 10.91
C PRO A 186 -15.85 9.95 9.77
N VAL A 187 -16.18 9.46 8.58
CA VAL A 187 -15.32 9.53 7.39
C VAL A 187 -16.13 9.79 6.12
N ALA A 188 -15.58 10.56 5.19
CA ALA A 188 -16.14 10.82 3.87
C ALA A 188 -15.13 10.53 2.77
N PHE A 189 -15.62 10.15 1.58
CA PHE A 189 -14.79 9.90 0.40
C PHE A 189 -15.35 10.68 -0.79
N ILE A 190 -14.50 11.49 -1.44
CA ILE A 190 -14.85 12.45 -2.46
C ILE A 190 -14.06 12.18 -3.74
N ALA A 191 -14.76 12.06 -4.87
CA ALA A 191 -14.11 11.91 -6.17
C ALA A 191 -13.65 13.27 -6.67
N CYS A 192 -12.34 13.52 -6.66
CA CYS A 192 -11.73 14.72 -7.24
C CYS A 192 -10.22 14.51 -7.42
N ASP A 193 -9.61 15.40 -8.22
CA ASP A 193 -8.16 15.47 -8.34
C ASP A 193 -7.56 16.17 -7.12
N MET A 194 -6.68 15.45 -6.42
CA MET A 194 -6.04 15.89 -5.17
C MET A 194 -7.02 16.64 -4.25
N ALA A 195 -6.89 17.94 -4.13
CA ALA A 195 -7.66 18.77 -3.20
C ALA A 195 -8.76 19.61 -3.89
N ALA A 196 -9.05 19.39 -5.18
CA ALA A 196 -9.87 20.29 -5.99
C ALA A 196 -11.30 20.52 -5.46
N ALA A 197 -11.87 19.57 -4.72
CA ALA A 197 -13.20 19.68 -4.13
C ALA A 197 -13.17 19.96 -2.61
N LEU A 198 -12.01 20.22 -2.02
CA LEU A 198 -11.88 20.42 -0.58
C LEU A 198 -11.94 21.89 -0.19
N ALA A 199 -12.60 22.17 0.93
CA ALA A 199 -12.55 23.44 1.64
C ALA A 199 -12.02 23.23 3.07
N GLY A 200 -10.95 23.99 3.42
CA GLY A 200 -10.35 23.94 4.76
C GLY A 200 -11.23 24.51 5.88
N PRO A 201 -10.72 24.61 7.10
CA PRO A 201 -9.37 24.23 7.47
C PRO A 201 -9.24 22.73 7.85
N PHE A 202 -8.04 22.16 7.62
CA PHE A 202 -7.63 20.84 8.08
C PHE A 202 -6.45 20.94 9.04
N ASP A 203 -6.50 20.14 10.09
CA ASP A 203 -5.41 20.06 11.08
C ASP A 203 -4.25 19.19 10.56
N LEU A 204 -4.59 18.21 9.72
CA LEU A 204 -3.62 17.35 9.06
C LEU A 204 -4.06 17.09 7.61
N VAL A 205 -3.11 17.24 6.69
CA VAL A 205 -3.25 16.80 5.29
C VAL A 205 -2.12 15.81 5.03
N VAL A 206 -2.46 14.64 4.51
CA VAL A 206 -1.48 13.63 4.11
C VAL A 206 -1.66 13.25 2.65
N SER A 207 -0.60 12.76 2.03
CA SER A 207 -0.67 12.19 0.68
C SER A 207 0.48 11.23 0.44
N ASN A 208 0.19 10.11 -0.21
CA ASN A 208 1.15 9.35 -0.98
C ASN A 208 0.81 9.55 -2.47
N PRO A 209 1.28 10.64 -3.09
CA PRO A 209 0.90 10.97 -4.45
C PRO A 209 1.67 10.10 -5.47
N PRO A 210 1.15 9.89 -6.68
CA PRO A 210 1.93 9.34 -7.79
C PRO A 210 3.19 10.17 -8.04
N TYR A 211 4.35 9.52 -8.09
CA TYR A 211 5.64 10.20 -8.23
C TYR A 211 6.61 9.53 -9.22
N VAL A 212 6.22 8.44 -9.87
CA VAL A 212 7.05 7.81 -10.90
C VAL A 212 6.99 8.66 -12.17
N ARG A 213 8.15 8.94 -12.75
CA ARG A 213 8.18 9.63 -14.04
C ARG A 213 7.50 8.78 -15.10
N SER A 214 6.70 9.39 -15.96
CA SER A 214 5.96 8.66 -17.01
C SER A 214 6.84 7.75 -17.86
N GLY A 215 8.09 8.19 -18.15
CA GLY A 215 9.06 7.43 -18.93
C GLY A 215 9.73 6.26 -18.18
N ASP A 216 9.63 6.22 -16.86
CA ASP A 216 10.29 5.20 -16.04
C ASP A 216 9.32 4.05 -15.65
N ILE A 217 8.03 4.19 -15.93
CA ILE A 217 7.00 3.21 -15.55
C ILE A 217 7.28 1.85 -16.18
N ASP A 218 7.68 1.80 -17.43
CA ASP A 218 7.94 0.55 -18.16
C ASP A 218 9.18 -0.20 -17.62
N ALA A 219 10.07 0.50 -16.90
CA ALA A 219 11.25 -0.07 -16.25
C ALA A 219 10.99 -0.60 -14.83
N LEU A 220 9.80 -0.39 -14.28
CA LEU A 220 9.45 -0.90 -12.96
C LEU A 220 9.42 -2.43 -12.92
N ALA A 221 9.56 -2.97 -11.71
CA ALA A 221 9.38 -4.40 -11.49
C ALA A 221 8.01 -4.85 -12.02
N PRO A 222 7.92 -6.04 -12.65
CA PRO A 222 6.66 -6.54 -13.24
C PRO A 222 5.49 -6.52 -12.26
N GLU A 223 5.75 -6.81 -10.98
CA GLU A 223 4.74 -6.78 -9.90
C GLU A 223 4.06 -5.41 -9.74
N VAL A 224 4.80 -4.35 -10.03
CA VAL A 224 4.30 -2.96 -9.93
C VAL A 224 3.72 -2.53 -11.26
N ARG A 225 4.51 -2.67 -12.33
CA ARG A 225 4.17 -2.21 -13.68
C ARG A 225 2.87 -2.80 -14.21
N ASP A 226 2.68 -4.12 -14.01
CA ASP A 226 1.60 -4.87 -14.65
C ASP A 226 0.37 -5.03 -13.74
N PHE A 227 0.52 -4.79 -12.43
CA PHE A 227 -0.54 -5.08 -11.46
C PHE A 227 -0.99 -3.88 -10.63
N ASP A 228 -0.19 -2.82 -10.50
CA ASP A 228 -0.67 -1.59 -9.87
C ASP A 228 -1.27 -0.64 -10.92
N PRO A 229 -2.34 0.11 -10.59
CA PRO A 229 -2.96 1.00 -11.56
C PRO A 229 -1.99 2.12 -11.96
N ARG A 230 -1.81 2.33 -13.26
CA ARG A 230 -0.91 3.37 -13.79
C ARG A 230 -1.21 4.75 -13.20
N LEU A 231 -2.49 5.06 -12.97
CA LEU A 231 -2.93 6.32 -12.38
C LEU A 231 -2.35 6.54 -10.97
N ALA A 232 -2.07 5.47 -10.21
CA ALA A 232 -1.47 5.57 -8.88
C ALA A 232 0.07 5.61 -8.91
N LEU A 233 0.69 5.48 -10.10
CA LEU A 233 2.14 5.50 -10.28
C LEU A 233 2.61 6.76 -10.98
N ASP A 234 1.90 7.21 -12.03
CA ASP A 234 2.34 8.23 -12.97
C ASP A 234 2.28 9.63 -12.36
N GLY A 235 3.44 10.16 -11.99
CA GLY A 235 3.63 11.52 -11.48
C GLY A 235 3.94 12.56 -12.56
N GLY A 236 3.75 12.21 -13.83
CA GLY A 236 4.05 13.09 -14.95
C GLY A 236 5.51 13.01 -15.43
N ARG A 237 5.89 13.95 -16.30
CA ARG A 237 7.19 13.92 -16.99
C ARG A 237 8.39 13.86 -16.04
N ASP A 238 8.34 14.56 -14.94
CA ASP A 238 9.43 14.65 -13.95
C ASP A 238 9.06 14.06 -12.57
N GLY A 239 7.86 13.45 -12.44
CA GLY A 239 7.38 12.85 -11.19
C GLY A 239 6.83 13.87 -10.20
N LEU A 240 6.61 15.13 -10.59
CA LEU A 240 6.27 16.20 -9.66
C LEU A 240 4.86 16.80 -9.87
N ASP A 241 4.06 16.29 -10.81
CA ASP A 241 2.77 16.92 -11.14
C ASP A 241 1.81 16.96 -9.95
N CYS A 242 1.70 15.85 -9.22
CA CYS A 242 0.86 15.79 -8.02
C CYS A 242 1.41 16.66 -6.89
N TYR A 243 2.72 16.76 -6.72
CA TYR A 243 3.33 17.65 -5.72
C TYR A 243 3.08 19.13 -6.05
N ARG A 244 3.05 19.52 -7.33
CA ARG A 244 2.67 20.87 -7.76
C ARG A 244 1.22 21.17 -7.41
N ALA A 245 0.31 20.24 -7.65
CA ALA A 245 -1.11 20.39 -7.29
C ALA A 245 -1.28 20.50 -5.78
N ILE A 246 -0.58 19.69 -4.99
CA ILE A 246 -0.57 19.75 -3.52
C ILE A 246 -0.03 21.12 -3.05
N ALA A 247 1.13 21.55 -3.58
CA ALA A 247 1.76 22.82 -3.22
C ALA A 247 0.85 24.03 -3.50
N ALA A 248 0.10 24.00 -4.60
CA ALA A 248 -0.83 25.07 -4.96
C ALA A 248 -2.06 25.13 -4.05
N ALA A 249 -2.60 23.99 -3.63
CA ALA A 249 -3.88 23.93 -2.91
C ALA A 249 -3.72 23.95 -1.38
N VAL A 250 -2.75 23.22 -0.84
CA VAL A 250 -2.67 22.93 0.60
C VAL A 250 -2.46 24.15 1.50
N PRO A 251 -1.69 25.19 1.13
CA PRO A 251 -1.55 26.36 2.00
C PRO A 251 -2.88 27.03 2.39
N ALA A 252 -3.88 26.98 1.50
CA ALA A 252 -5.22 27.51 1.77
C ALA A 252 -6.10 26.53 2.58
N LEU A 253 -5.78 25.24 2.55
CA LEU A 253 -6.54 24.20 3.23
C LEU A 253 -6.08 23.94 4.66
N LEU A 254 -4.83 24.24 5.01
CA LEU A 254 -4.32 24.00 6.35
C LEU A 254 -4.91 24.99 7.35
N ALA A 255 -5.27 24.48 8.52
CA ALA A 255 -5.51 25.29 9.71
C ALA A 255 -4.24 26.10 10.06
N PHE A 256 -4.38 27.10 10.94
CA PHE A 256 -3.23 27.93 11.37
C PHE A 256 -2.06 27.05 11.89
N ASP A 257 -2.39 26.04 12.68
CA ASP A 257 -1.44 25.07 13.20
C ASP A 257 -1.44 23.73 12.43
N GLY A 258 -2.00 23.72 11.22
CA GLY A 258 -2.13 22.52 10.41
C GLY A 258 -0.80 22.01 9.87
N VAL A 259 -0.73 20.70 9.66
CA VAL A 259 0.43 19.99 9.16
C VAL A 259 0.11 19.33 7.82
N LEU A 260 1.02 19.46 6.86
CA LEU A 260 1.07 18.64 5.65
C LEU A 260 2.14 17.57 5.84
N VAL A 261 1.86 16.32 5.46
CA VAL A 261 2.89 15.29 5.31
C VAL A 261 2.72 14.58 3.97
N VAL A 262 3.76 14.55 3.17
CA VAL A 262 3.77 13.86 1.88
C VAL A 262 4.82 12.75 1.84
N GLU A 263 4.47 11.63 1.22
CA GLU A 263 5.46 10.63 0.84
C GLU A 263 6.40 11.20 -0.22
N LEU A 264 7.66 10.78 -0.19
CA LEU A 264 8.70 11.18 -1.14
C LEU A 264 9.08 10.00 -2.04
N GLY A 265 9.04 10.22 -3.34
CA GLY A 265 9.71 9.33 -4.29
C GLY A 265 11.23 9.39 -4.14
N ALA A 266 11.92 8.31 -4.50
CA ALA A 266 13.38 8.26 -4.48
C ALA A 266 13.98 9.46 -5.23
N SER A 267 14.97 10.11 -4.65
CA SER A 267 15.65 11.30 -5.17
C SER A 267 14.83 12.59 -5.35
N LEU A 268 13.50 12.58 -5.07
CA LEU A 268 12.66 13.77 -5.28
C LEU A 268 12.66 14.75 -4.09
N ALA A 269 13.21 14.39 -2.94
CA ALA A 269 13.18 15.20 -1.72
C ALA A 269 13.60 16.67 -1.94
N PRO A 270 14.71 17.00 -2.65
CA PRO A 270 15.10 18.40 -2.86
C PRO A 270 14.08 19.18 -3.71
N ALA A 271 13.54 18.55 -4.76
CA ALA A 271 12.58 19.19 -5.67
C ALA A 271 11.23 19.43 -4.98
N VAL A 272 10.73 18.45 -4.22
CA VAL A 272 9.51 18.57 -3.43
C VAL A 272 9.67 19.62 -2.35
N ALA A 273 10.81 19.66 -1.65
CA ALA A 273 11.13 20.68 -0.66
C ALA A 273 11.10 22.09 -1.26
N ALA A 274 11.68 22.27 -2.44
CA ALA A 274 11.66 23.56 -3.15
C ALA A 274 10.22 23.98 -3.51
N LEU A 275 9.38 23.08 -4.02
CA LEU A 275 7.98 23.35 -4.36
C LEU A 275 7.17 23.78 -3.12
N LEU A 276 7.26 23.04 -2.03
CA LEU A 276 6.51 23.33 -0.81
C LEU A 276 7.01 24.63 -0.14
N SER A 277 8.33 24.89 -0.13
CA SER A 277 8.90 26.15 0.35
C SER A 277 8.43 27.36 -0.48
N ALA A 278 8.40 27.22 -1.80
CA ALA A 278 7.91 28.28 -2.70
C ALA A 278 6.41 28.57 -2.50
N ALA A 279 5.64 27.55 -2.08
CA ALA A 279 4.24 27.70 -1.71
C ALA A 279 4.02 28.35 -0.30
N GLY A 280 5.10 28.77 0.37
CA GLY A 280 5.00 29.45 1.68
C GLY A 280 4.91 28.52 2.87
N LEU A 281 5.30 27.24 2.73
CA LEU A 281 5.34 26.29 3.82
C LEU A 281 6.72 26.27 4.50
N ALA A 282 6.75 26.05 5.82
CA ALA A 282 7.92 25.81 6.60
C ALA A 282 8.15 24.30 6.71
N LEU A 283 9.30 23.82 6.25
CA LEU A 283 9.62 22.40 6.18
C LEU A 283 10.30 21.90 7.45
N GLN A 284 10.04 20.65 7.81
CA GLN A 284 10.83 19.88 8.75
C GLN A 284 11.87 19.05 7.99
N PRO A 285 12.94 18.56 8.66
CA PRO A 285 13.84 17.60 8.05
C PRO A 285 13.06 16.37 7.55
N PRO A 286 13.38 15.84 6.36
CA PRO A 286 12.76 14.62 5.87
C PRO A 286 12.97 13.45 6.84
N ARG A 287 11.93 12.65 7.08
CA ARG A 287 12.04 11.41 7.81
C ARG A 287 12.45 10.29 6.85
N THR A 288 13.43 9.49 7.27
CA THR A 288 13.90 8.34 6.51
C THR A 288 13.11 7.09 6.88
N ASP A 289 12.98 6.16 5.93
CA ASP A 289 12.51 4.80 6.17
C ASP A 289 13.59 3.92 6.82
N LEU A 290 13.30 2.65 7.03
CA LEU A 290 14.23 1.69 7.65
C LEU A 290 15.48 1.41 6.81
N SER A 291 15.45 1.73 5.51
CA SER A 291 16.62 1.61 4.62
C SER A 291 17.49 2.87 4.63
N GLY A 292 17.07 3.93 5.33
CA GLY A 292 17.76 5.21 5.41
C GLY A 292 17.42 6.20 4.29
N GLU A 293 16.47 5.85 3.41
CA GLU A 293 16.04 6.72 2.32
C GLU A 293 15.01 7.76 2.81
N PRO A 294 15.11 9.05 2.40
CA PRO A 294 14.09 10.05 2.67
C PRO A 294 12.72 9.61 2.14
N ARG A 295 11.75 9.41 3.04
CA ARG A 295 10.45 8.85 2.69
C ARG A 295 9.26 9.75 2.99
N ALA A 296 9.34 10.59 4.01
CA ALA A 296 8.26 11.50 4.35
C ALA A 296 8.78 12.92 4.63
N LEU A 297 8.05 13.92 4.14
CA LEU A 297 8.34 15.33 4.37
C LEU A 297 7.14 16.00 5.04
N ALA A 298 7.36 16.51 6.24
CA ALA A 298 6.38 17.29 6.97
C ALA A 298 6.59 18.80 6.74
N ALA A 299 5.49 19.53 6.64
CA ALA A 299 5.48 20.98 6.44
C ALA A 299 4.32 21.64 7.20
N THR A 300 4.48 22.90 7.58
CA THR A 300 3.46 23.73 8.24
C THR A 300 3.37 25.07 7.57
N ARG A 301 2.29 25.82 7.80
CA ARG A 301 2.23 27.23 7.33
C ARG A 301 3.35 28.04 7.97
N ARG A 302 3.99 28.92 7.20
CA ARG A 302 4.84 29.98 7.78
C ARG A 302 3.96 30.94 8.57
N GLN A 303 4.41 31.29 9.76
CA GLN A 303 3.79 32.31 10.59
C GLN A 303 4.00 33.71 10.00
#